data_264efa55d74f25e53be938a92353afb5
#
_entry.id   264efa55d74f25e53be938a92353afb5
#
_cell.length_a   1.000
_cell.length_b   1.000
_cell.length_c   1.000
_cell.angle_alpha   90.00
_cell.angle_beta   90.00
_cell.angle_gamma   90.00
#
_symmetry.space_group_name_H-M   'P 1'
#
loop_
_entity.id
_entity.type
_entity.pdbx_description
1 polymer ?
#
loop_
_entity_poly.entity_id
_entity_poly.type
_entity_poly.pdbx_seq_one_letter_code
_entity_poly.pdbx_strand_id
1 'polypeptide(L)'
;TEASFRFTPGDAAALTAEMVKYNQERSRKQPLDMHSAGSTFRRPQVPNCYVGSMIEECGLKGFALGGASVSTKHAGFLINQDGTAADFLRLIAHVQQTIWEEKHIRLETEVRILGEDELPMEGNAQGPGNHRHWEEI
;
A
#
# COMPACT_ATOMS: atom_id res chain seq x y z
N THR A 1 23.45 9.95 11.95
CA THR A 1 22.42 9.54 12.93
C THR A 1 22.82 8.20 13.50
N GLU A 2 22.88 8.09 14.81
CA GLU A 2 23.29 6.88 15.55
C GLU A 2 22.10 6.43 16.42
N ALA A 3 21.90 5.12 16.55
CA ALA A 3 20.93 4.53 17.46
C ALA A 3 21.59 3.41 18.25
N SER A 4 21.39 3.39 19.57
CA SER A 4 21.90 2.37 20.48
C SER A 4 20.75 1.56 21.07
N PHE A 5 20.89 0.24 21.03
CA PHE A 5 19.91 -0.70 21.57
C PHE A 5 20.54 -1.55 22.65
N ARG A 6 19.80 -1.79 23.76
CA ARG A 6 20.20 -2.73 24.79
C ARG A 6 19.29 -3.96 24.73
N PHE A 7 19.89 -5.12 24.58
CA PHE A 7 19.18 -6.39 24.56
C PHE A 7 19.54 -7.22 25.79
N THR A 8 18.63 -8.06 26.23
CA THR A 8 18.90 -9.14 27.20
C THR A 8 19.34 -10.39 26.45
N PRO A 9 20.29 -11.17 27.00
CA PRO A 9 20.65 -12.47 26.42
C PRO A 9 19.43 -13.39 26.31
N GLY A 10 19.34 -14.14 25.22
CA GLY A 10 18.29 -15.10 24.98
C GLY A 10 18.82 -16.39 24.36
N ASP A 11 17.97 -17.40 24.26
CA ASP A 11 18.31 -18.66 23.57
C ASP A 11 18.34 -18.43 22.05
N ALA A 12 19.53 -18.56 21.46
CA ALA A 12 19.73 -18.32 20.06
C ALA A 12 18.95 -19.31 19.17
N ALA A 13 18.79 -20.55 19.58
CA ALA A 13 18.06 -21.57 18.82
C ALA A 13 16.55 -21.25 18.80
N ALA A 14 15.98 -20.90 19.96
CA ALA A 14 14.58 -20.51 20.08
C ALA A 14 14.28 -19.25 19.28
N LEU A 15 15.14 -18.21 19.37
CA LEU A 15 14.99 -16.97 18.62
C LEU A 15 15.08 -17.20 17.10
N THR A 16 16.01 -18.05 16.66
CA THR A 16 16.13 -18.40 15.23
C THR A 16 14.88 -19.11 14.72
N ALA A 17 14.36 -20.07 15.48
CA ALA A 17 13.12 -20.76 15.12
C ALA A 17 11.93 -19.79 15.00
N GLU A 18 11.82 -18.84 15.91
CA GLU A 18 10.77 -17.81 15.88
C GLU A 18 10.92 -16.87 14.67
N MET A 19 12.14 -16.43 14.35
CA MET A 19 12.42 -15.63 13.15
C MET A 19 12.03 -16.39 11.86
N VAL A 20 12.36 -17.68 11.75
CA VAL A 20 11.97 -18.50 10.60
C VAL A 20 10.45 -18.57 10.48
N LYS A 21 9.75 -18.80 11.59
CA LYS A 21 8.28 -18.81 11.62
C LYS A 21 7.68 -17.50 11.12
N TYR A 22 8.15 -16.36 11.63
CA TYR A 22 7.64 -15.03 11.20
C TYR A 22 7.94 -14.76 9.72
N ASN A 23 9.12 -15.13 9.24
CA ASN A 23 9.47 -15.00 7.83
C ASN A 23 8.56 -15.87 6.93
N GLN A 24 8.26 -17.09 7.32
CA GLN A 24 7.32 -17.96 6.60
C GLN A 24 5.90 -17.36 6.58
N GLU A 25 5.41 -16.86 7.71
CA GLU A 25 4.11 -16.20 7.79
C GLU A 25 4.04 -14.94 6.92
N ARG A 26 5.11 -14.13 6.93
CA ARG A 26 5.21 -12.94 6.09
C ARG A 26 5.19 -13.31 4.61
N SER A 27 5.98 -14.29 4.18
CA SER A 27 6.03 -14.76 2.80
C SER A 27 4.69 -15.34 2.32
N ARG A 28 3.93 -15.97 3.23
CA ARG A 28 2.59 -16.46 2.92
C ARG A 28 1.57 -15.35 2.75
N LYS A 29 1.67 -14.26 3.54
CA LYS A 29 0.67 -13.19 3.60
C LYS A 29 0.97 -12.02 2.66
N GLN A 30 2.22 -11.78 2.28
CA GLN A 30 2.64 -10.63 1.48
C GLN A 30 3.18 -11.07 0.11
N PRO A 31 3.01 -10.27 -0.94
CA PRO A 31 3.49 -10.58 -2.29
C PRO A 31 4.98 -10.27 -2.43
N LEU A 32 5.85 -10.97 -1.66
CA LEU A 32 7.29 -10.72 -1.62
C LEU A 32 8.00 -11.14 -2.91
N ASP A 33 7.36 -11.91 -3.73
CA ASP A 33 7.77 -12.41 -5.05
C ASP A 33 7.38 -11.48 -6.20
N MET A 34 6.68 -10.37 -5.91
CA MET A 34 6.18 -9.41 -6.89
C MET A 34 6.81 -8.03 -6.67
N HIS A 35 6.92 -7.25 -7.74
CA HIS A 35 7.43 -5.88 -7.66
C HIS A 35 6.39 -4.97 -6.98
N SER A 36 6.70 -4.52 -5.78
CA SER A 36 5.87 -3.57 -5.02
C SER A 36 6.73 -2.65 -4.16
N ALA A 37 6.18 -1.51 -3.79
CA ALA A 37 6.79 -0.57 -2.85
C ALA A 37 6.37 -0.84 -1.38
N GLY A 38 5.83 -2.03 -1.08
CA GLY A 38 5.29 -2.38 0.22
C GLY A 38 3.82 -2.02 0.37
N SER A 39 3.36 -1.76 1.60
CA SER A 39 2.01 -1.23 1.84
C SER A 39 1.87 0.13 1.18
N THR A 40 0.88 0.29 0.32
CA THR A 40 0.73 1.52 -0.48
C THR A 40 0.10 2.65 0.31
N PHE A 41 -0.79 2.34 1.25
CA PHE A 41 -1.56 3.32 2.00
C PHE A 41 -1.29 3.22 3.50
N ARG A 42 -1.29 4.38 4.16
CA ARG A 42 -1.23 4.48 5.62
C ARG A 42 -2.48 3.91 6.26
N ARG A 43 -2.33 3.32 7.43
CA ARG A 43 -3.47 2.88 8.22
C ARG A 43 -4.25 4.10 8.72
N PRO A 44 -5.56 4.21 8.39
CA PRO A 44 -6.40 5.29 8.90
C PRO A 44 -6.47 5.27 10.43
N GLN A 45 -6.61 6.46 11.03
CA GLN A 45 -6.77 6.63 12.48
C GLN A 45 -8.21 6.32 12.93
N VAL A 46 -8.75 5.21 12.40
CA VAL A 46 -10.10 4.72 12.73
C VAL A 46 -9.94 3.36 13.41
N PRO A 47 -10.58 3.12 14.58
CA PRO A 47 -10.49 1.84 15.26
C PRO A 47 -10.91 0.67 14.36
N ASN A 48 -10.20 -0.46 14.46
CA ASN A 48 -10.46 -1.68 13.70
C ASN A 48 -10.46 -1.54 12.17
N CYS A 49 -9.87 -0.46 11.65
CA CYS A 49 -9.78 -0.20 10.22
C CYS A 49 -8.44 -0.72 9.68
N TYR A 50 -8.52 -1.68 8.76
CA TYR A 50 -7.38 -2.27 8.08
C TYR A 50 -7.50 -2.03 6.58
N VAL A 51 -6.52 -1.35 5.99
CA VAL A 51 -6.55 -0.95 4.57
C VAL A 51 -6.78 -2.15 3.64
N GLY A 52 -6.03 -3.24 3.83
CA GLY A 52 -6.17 -4.43 2.99
C GLY A 52 -7.59 -5.01 3.03
N SER A 53 -8.21 -5.08 4.21
CA SER A 53 -9.58 -5.57 4.35
C SER A 53 -10.59 -4.65 3.67
N MET A 54 -10.45 -3.34 3.82
CA MET A 54 -11.34 -2.38 3.15
C MET A 54 -11.28 -2.48 1.63
N ILE A 55 -10.07 -2.58 1.07
CA ILE A 55 -9.87 -2.71 -0.38
C ILE A 55 -10.47 -4.04 -0.89
N GLU A 56 -10.33 -5.12 -0.13
CA GLU A 56 -10.92 -6.42 -0.44
C GLU A 56 -12.45 -6.39 -0.35
N GLU A 57 -13.03 -5.78 0.68
CA GLU A 57 -14.47 -5.61 0.86
C GLU A 57 -15.12 -4.77 -0.27
N CYS A 58 -14.40 -3.80 -0.81
CA CYS A 58 -14.83 -3.02 -1.98
C CYS A 58 -14.61 -3.75 -3.32
N GLY A 59 -14.23 -5.04 -3.31
CA GLY A 59 -14.07 -5.85 -4.51
C GLY A 59 -12.86 -5.53 -5.36
N LEU A 60 -11.90 -4.74 -4.84
CA LEU A 60 -10.74 -4.28 -5.60
C LEU A 60 -9.56 -5.27 -5.59
N LYS A 61 -9.62 -6.36 -4.83
CA LYS A 61 -8.57 -7.38 -4.81
C LYS A 61 -8.37 -7.99 -6.19
N GLY A 62 -7.16 -7.90 -6.74
CA GLY A 62 -6.86 -8.34 -8.11
C GLY A 62 -7.26 -7.35 -9.21
N PHE A 63 -7.88 -6.22 -8.89
CA PHE A 63 -8.20 -5.19 -9.87
C PHE A 63 -6.93 -4.63 -10.51
N ALA A 64 -6.94 -4.42 -11.82
CA ALA A 64 -5.77 -3.99 -12.59
C ALA A 64 -6.08 -2.79 -13.49
N LEU A 65 -5.10 -1.89 -13.61
CA LEU A 65 -5.08 -0.79 -14.57
C LEU A 65 -3.72 -0.78 -15.28
N GLY A 66 -3.73 -0.97 -16.61
CA GLY A 66 -2.50 -1.15 -17.37
C GLY A 66 -1.68 -2.31 -16.79
N GLY A 67 -0.40 -2.07 -16.51
CA GLY A 67 0.48 -3.06 -15.90
C GLY A 67 0.56 -3.00 -14.36
N ALA A 68 -0.30 -2.23 -13.69
CA ALA A 68 -0.39 -2.18 -12.24
C ALA A 68 -1.65 -2.89 -11.72
N SER A 69 -1.59 -3.56 -10.58
CA SER A 69 -2.74 -4.25 -10.01
C SER A 69 -2.73 -4.28 -8.48
N VAL A 70 -3.91 -4.45 -7.89
CA VAL A 70 -4.06 -4.75 -6.45
C VAL A 70 -3.69 -6.20 -6.23
N SER A 71 -2.77 -6.47 -5.32
CA SER A 71 -2.32 -7.84 -5.05
C SER A 71 -3.47 -8.75 -4.62
N THR A 72 -3.55 -9.93 -5.23
CA THR A 72 -4.49 -11.00 -4.83
C THR A 72 -4.09 -11.66 -3.51
N LYS A 73 -2.85 -11.50 -3.07
CA LYS A 73 -2.33 -12.07 -1.82
C LYS A 73 -2.61 -11.15 -0.63
N HIS A 74 -2.46 -9.82 -0.82
CA HIS A 74 -2.70 -8.82 0.22
C HIS A 74 -3.13 -7.50 -0.42
N ALA A 75 -4.40 -7.15 -0.33
CA ALA A 75 -4.97 -6.01 -1.03
C ALA A 75 -4.42 -4.62 -0.62
N GLY A 76 -3.69 -4.51 0.48
CA GLY A 76 -2.95 -3.29 0.85
C GLY A 76 -1.66 -3.06 0.04
N PHE A 77 -1.28 -4.02 -0.82
CA PHE A 77 -0.12 -3.95 -1.70
C PHE A 77 -0.57 -3.75 -3.14
N LEU A 78 -0.07 -2.72 -3.79
CA LEU A 78 -0.15 -2.59 -5.23
C LEU A 78 1.12 -3.16 -5.84
N ILE A 79 0.96 -3.95 -6.89
CA ILE A 79 2.06 -4.63 -7.59
C ILE A 79 2.19 -4.12 -9.02
N ASN A 80 3.41 -4.07 -9.51
CA ASN A 80 3.72 -3.69 -10.89
C ASN A 80 4.10 -4.92 -11.71
N GLN A 81 3.42 -5.11 -12.85
CA GLN A 81 3.66 -6.15 -13.84
C GLN A 81 3.81 -5.46 -15.20
N ASP A 82 4.98 -4.85 -15.41
CA ASP A 82 5.31 -4.12 -16.65
C ASP A 82 4.49 -2.83 -16.90
N GLY A 83 3.89 -2.26 -15.85
CA GLY A 83 3.15 -1.00 -15.91
C GLY A 83 4.07 0.22 -15.81
N THR A 84 3.55 1.33 -16.29
CA THR A 84 4.17 2.65 -16.15
C THR A 84 3.89 3.25 -14.77
N ALA A 85 4.66 4.29 -14.39
CA ALA A 85 4.35 5.08 -13.19
C ALA A 85 2.93 5.66 -13.25
N ALA A 86 2.48 6.09 -14.45
CA ALA A 86 1.13 6.60 -14.65
C ALA A 86 0.05 5.55 -14.36
N ASP A 87 0.27 4.28 -14.74
CA ASP A 87 -0.66 3.19 -14.42
C ASP A 87 -0.77 2.99 -12.91
N PHE A 88 0.37 3.02 -12.23
CA PHE A 88 0.42 2.85 -10.77
C PHE A 88 -0.29 3.98 -10.04
N LEU A 89 -0.09 5.23 -10.48
CA LEU A 89 -0.72 6.40 -9.89
C LEU A 89 -2.23 6.44 -10.16
N ARG A 90 -2.66 6.06 -11.38
CA ARG A 90 -4.09 5.89 -11.69
C ARG A 90 -4.74 4.82 -10.83
N LEU A 91 -4.05 3.72 -10.57
CA LEU A 91 -4.54 2.67 -9.67
C LEU A 91 -4.66 3.17 -8.24
N ILE A 92 -3.68 3.93 -7.73
CA ILE A 92 -3.75 4.58 -6.41
C ILE A 92 -5.00 5.46 -6.32
N ALA A 93 -5.19 6.36 -7.30
CA ALA A 93 -6.33 7.27 -7.32
C ALA A 93 -7.66 6.52 -7.37
N HIS A 94 -7.76 5.46 -8.17
CA HIS A 94 -8.96 4.63 -8.27
C HIS A 94 -9.28 3.96 -6.93
N VAL A 95 -8.30 3.37 -6.25
CA VAL A 95 -8.49 2.76 -4.93
C VAL A 95 -8.95 3.80 -3.91
N GLN A 96 -8.31 4.98 -3.88
CA GLN A 96 -8.68 6.07 -2.97
C GLN A 96 -10.12 6.53 -3.20
N GLN A 97 -10.52 6.70 -4.45
CA GLN A 97 -11.87 7.12 -4.81
C GLN A 97 -12.90 6.07 -4.42
N THR A 98 -12.70 4.81 -4.76
CA THR A 98 -13.63 3.73 -4.42
C THR A 98 -13.81 3.61 -2.90
N ILE A 99 -12.73 3.67 -2.13
CA ILE A 99 -12.81 3.62 -0.66
C ILE A 99 -13.55 4.84 -0.10
N TRP A 100 -13.35 6.02 -0.70
CA TRP A 100 -14.09 7.20 -0.29
C TRP A 100 -15.59 7.08 -0.59
N GLU A 101 -15.95 6.60 -1.77
CA GLU A 101 -17.35 6.43 -2.18
C GLU A 101 -18.08 5.40 -1.32
N GLU A 102 -17.45 4.25 -1.04
CA GLU A 102 -18.07 3.15 -0.33
C GLU A 102 -17.99 3.23 1.20
N LYS A 103 -16.93 3.82 1.74
CA LYS A 103 -16.64 3.81 3.18
C LYS A 103 -16.55 5.21 3.81
N HIS A 104 -16.53 6.27 3.00
CA HIS A 104 -16.29 7.66 3.45
C HIS A 104 -14.98 7.84 4.23
N ILE A 105 -13.97 7.01 3.94
CA ILE A 105 -12.64 7.06 4.54
C ILE A 105 -11.64 7.53 3.49
N ARG A 106 -10.87 8.57 3.82
CA ARG A 106 -9.77 9.03 2.97
C ARG A 106 -8.53 8.19 3.23
N LEU A 107 -8.00 7.57 2.19
CA LEU A 107 -6.73 6.87 2.24
C LEU A 107 -5.59 7.82 1.85
N GLU A 108 -4.58 7.90 2.70
CA GLU A 108 -3.32 8.60 2.41
C GLU A 108 -2.29 7.58 1.93
N THR A 109 -1.46 7.96 0.97
CA THR A 109 -0.36 7.12 0.53
C THR A 109 0.73 7.06 1.61
N GLU A 110 1.31 5.87 1.82
CA GLU A 110 2.53 5.68 2.60
C GLU A 110 3.76 5.73 1.70
N VAL A 111 3.60 5.31 0.45
CA VAL A 111 4.63 5.40 -0.58
C VAL A 111 4.89 6.86 -0.94
N ARG A 112 6.17 7.20 -1.14
CA ARG A 112 6.56 8.53 -1.63
C ARG A 112 6.57 8.51 -3.14
N ILE A 113 5.86 9.46 -3.73
CA ILE A 113 5.83 9.66 -5.17
C ILE A 113 6.85 10.76 -5.49
N LEU A 114 7.79 10.44 -6.37
CA LEU A 114 8.83 11.36 -6.80
C LEU A 114 8.63 11.64 -8.30
N GLY A 115 8.62 12.90 -8.69
CA GLY A 115 8.47 13.32 -10.08
C GLY A 115 7.84 14.72 -10.18
N GLU A 116 8.03 15.35 -11.33
CA GLU A 116 7.46 16.67 -11.64
C GLU A 116 6.18 16.56 -12.47
N ASP A 117 5.76 15.35 -12.86
CA ASP A 117 4.64 15.16 -13.74
C ASP A 117 3.32 15.25 -12.99
N GLU A 118 2.59 16.33 -13.24
CA GLU A 118 1.15 16.37 -12.99
C GLU A 118 0.51 15.29 -13.87
N LEU A 119 -0.08 14.29 -13.25
CA LEU A 119 -0.79 13.27 -14.00
C LEU A 119 -2.00 13.91 -14.67
N PRO A 120 -2.18 13.74 -15.99
CA PRO A 120 -3.42 14.13 -16.62
C PRO A 120 -4.54 13.26 -16.04
N MET A 121 -5.32 13.83 -15.16
CA MET A 121 -6.59 13.26 -14.71
C MET A 121 -7.58 13.40 -15.86
N GLU A 122 -7.52 12.49 -16.84
CA GLU A 122 -8.57 12.38 -17.84
C GLU A 122 -9.82 11.81 -17.19
N GLY A 123 -10.84 12.64 -17.09
CA GLY A 123 -12.18 12.25 -16.68
C GLY A 123 -12.52 12.61 -15.25
N ASN A 124 -12.97 13.83 -15.08
CA ASN A 124 -13.93 14.29 -14.07
C ASN A 124 -13.90 13.65 -12.68
N ALA A 125 -12.71 13.46 -12.13
CA ALA A 125 -12.54 13.08 -10.75
C ALA A 125 -12.26 14.34 -9.91
N GLN A 126 -13.27 15.16 -9.73
CA GLN A 126 -13.35 16.04 -8.57
C GLN A 126 -13.60 15.17 -7.32
N GLY A 127 -12.73 14.22 -7.10
CA GLY A 127 -12.58 13.57 -5.82
C GLY A 127 -12.04 14.59 -4.83
N PRO A 128 -12.56 14.66 -3.61
CA PRO A 128 -12.21 15.72 -2.67
C PRO A 128 -10.74 15.64 -2.29
N GLY A 129 -9.96 16.45 -2.97
CA GLY A 129 -8.81 17.15 -2.43
C GLY A 129 -7.64 16.35 -1.91
N ASN A 130 -6.94 15.65 -2.78
CA ASN A 130 -5.55 15.29 -2.48
C ASN A 130 -4.54 16.19 -3.23
N HIS A 131 -5.04 17.24 -3.93
CA HIS A 131 -4.20 18.18 -4.68
C HIS A 131 -3.35 19.11 -3.81
N ARG A 132 -3.57 19.15 -2.49
CA ARG A 132 -2.81 20.08 -1.62
C ARG A 132 -1.59 19.47 -0.95
N HIS A 133 -1.35 18.15 -1.12
CA HIS A 133 -0.21 17.50 -0.46
C HIS A 133 1.02 17.39 -1.36
N TRP A 134 0.89 17.72 -2.64
CA TRP A 134 1.97 17.64 -3.61
C TRP A 134 2.80 18.92 -3.69
N GLU A 135 2.25 20.07 -3.21
CA GLU A 135 2.91 21.38 -3.28
C GLU A 135 3.79 21.71 -2.06
N GLU A 136 3.81 20.85 -1.03
CA GLU A 136 4.54 21.12 0.22
C GLU A 136 5.69 20.13 0.53
N ILE A 137 6.19 19.37 -0.44
CA ILE A 137 7.37 18.51 -0.22
C ILE A 137 8.49 18.92 -1.14
#